data_7d68d1681584083f8f6fb13dbef3ec42
#
_entry.id   7d68d1681584083f8f6fb13dbef3ec42
#
_cell.length_a   1.000
_cell.length_b   1.000
_cell.length_c   1.000
_cell.angle_alpha   90.00
_cell.angle_beta   90.00
_cell.angle_gamma   90.00
#
_symmetry.space_group_name_H-M   'P 1'
#
loop_
_entity.id
_entity.type
_entity.pdbx_description
1 polymer ?
#
loop_
_entity_poly.entity_id
_entity_poly.type
_entity_poly.pdbx_seq_one_letter_code
_entity_poly.pdbx_strand_id
1 'polypeptide(L)'
;MWANETFTKYMANKNLSLFMAVFACTAIFGCNNGAKDEDRYTMKSPYYVQTYIAANDFDLKTVEGNGNYTVGIFFKGERISILPPADKVRFEELSEAFGDGSYTGTVLPDANKALADALSSVSVVCDKEYDAAHEAGSSLDDLVTFCATSPYEFIRGGYKDTVRNDDYPEYFKEMAMNQDVGYKPVEMPVGAVNKNNSSMLYPICHLYFKRRPAQDGEYVFTITVKTEGMEIVKKIAHRF
;
A
#
# COMPACT_ATOMS: atom_id res chain seq x y z
N MET A 1 32.43 7.52 -13.67
CA MET A 1 33.09 7.15 -12.41
C MET A 1 32.53 8.01 -11.27
N TRP A 2 31.17 8.06 -11.10
CA TRP A 2 30.48 8.92 -10.11
C TRP A 2 29.14 8.32 -9.64
N ALA A 3 29.01 7.00 -9.60
CA ALA A 3 27.75 6.33 -9.21
C ALA A 3 27.86 5.39 -7.98
N ASN A 4 29.02 5.29 -7.34
CA ASN A 4 29.24 4.28 -6.27
C ASN A 4 29.38 4.85 -4.85
N GLU A 5 29.38 6.16 -4.63
CA GLU A 5 29.55 6.72 -3.29
C GLU A 5 28.23 6.99 -2.52
N THR A 6 27.11 7.08 -3.22
CA THR A 6 25.81 7.39 -2.60
C THR A 6 25.18 6.15 -1.97
N PHE A 7 25.47 4.97 -2.49
CA PHE A 7 24.90 3.72 -1.98
C PHE A 7 25.52 3.24 -0.66
N THR A 8 26.78 3.58 -0.42
CA THR A 8 27.51 3.15 0.80
C THR A 8 27.18 4.01 2.04
N LYS A 9 26.66 5.21 1.85
CA LYS A 9 26.27 6.09 2.96
C LYS A 9 24.89 5.75 3.58
N TYR A 10 24.05 5.04 2.84
CA TYR A 10 22.71 4.65 3.30
C TYR A 10 22.70 3.41 4.23
N MET A 11 23.80 2.64 4.21
CA MET A 11 23.93 1.39 5.01
C MET A 11 24.57 1.57 6.39
N ALA A 12 24.90 2.79 6.80
CA ALA A 12 25.64 3.06 8.05
C ALA A 12 24.75 3.46 9.25
N ASN A 13 23.42 3.39 9.14
CA ASN A 13 22.57 3.71 10.29
C ASN A 13 22.12 2.43 11.01
N LYS A 14 22.71 2.21 12.18
CA LYS A 14 22.75 0.97 12.97
C LYS A 14 21.44 0.50 13.62
N ASN A 15 20.26 0.87 13.12
CA ASN A 15 18.98 0.43 13.67
C ASN A 15 18.07 -0.33 12.69
N LEU A 16 18.64 -0.86 11.60
CA LEU A 16 17.89 -1.66 10.61
C LEU A 16 18.19 -3.17 10.73
N SER A 17 18.61 -3.67 11.90
CA SER A 17 19.13 -5.03 12.06
C SER A 17 18.15 -6.06 12.63
N LEU A 18 16.82 -5.90 12.44
CA LEU A 18 15.92 -6.95 12.97
C LEU A 18 14.84 -7.45 11.98
N PHE A 19 14.92 -7.15 10.69
CA PHE A 19 13.94 -7.66 9.73
C PHE A 19 14.52 -8.35 8.47
N MET A 20 15.84 -8.66 8.48
CA MET A 20 16.48 -9.39 7.37
C MET A 20 16.97 -10.80 7.73
N ALA A 21 16.38 -11.46 8.68
CA ALA A 21 16.86 -12.76 9.17
C ALA A 21 15.90 -13.95 8.90
N VAL A 22 15.18 -13.98 7.79
CA VAL A 22 14.38 -15.19 7.40
C VAL A 22 14.50 -15.55 5.92
N PHE A 23 15.45 -15.05 5.17
CA PHE A 23 15.68 -15.54 3.79
C PHE A 23 17.16 -15.82 3.48
N ALA A 24 17.81 -16.57 4.35
CA ALA A 24 19.12 -17.16 4.05
C ALA A 24 19.10 -18.64 4.38
N CYS A 25 18.46 -19.44 3.57
CA CYS A 25 18.75 -20.88 3.51
C CYS A 25 18.64 -21.39 2.07
N THR A 26 19.79 -21.94 1.63
CA THR A 26 19.99 -22.83 0.49
C THR A 26 20.06 -22.19 -0.90
N ALA A 27 21.16 -21.52 -1.16
CA ALA A 27 21.73 -21.50 -2.51
C ALA A 27 23.05 -22.29 -2.47
N ILE A 28 22.96 -23.60 -2.64
CA ILE A 28 24.11 -24.42 -3.01
C ILE A 28 23.71 -25.31 -4.19
N PHE A 29 24.54 -25.20 -5.24
CA PHE A 29 24.70 -26.03 -6.43
C PHE A 29 23.80 -25.80 -7.65
N GLY A 30 24.48 -25.42 -8.70
CA GLY A 30 24.14 -25.70 -10.06
C GLY A 30 24.44 -24.59 -11.04
N CYS A 31 25.70 -24.38 -11.42
CA CYS A 31 26.02 -23.81 -12.72
C CYS A 31 25.48 -24.73 -13.80
N ASN A 32 24.49 -24.30 -14.57
CA ASN A 32 24.47 -24.56 -16.01
C ASN A 32 23.43 -23.71 -16.76
N ASN A 33 23.96 -23.01 -17.78
CA ASN A 33 23.34 -22.61 -19.04
C ASN A 33 21.94 -21.98 -19.09
N GLY A 34 21.89 -20.65 -19.20
CA GLY A 34 21.10 -19.99 -20.26
C GLY A 34 19.58 -20.06 -20.21
N ALA A 35 18.94 -20.38 -19.08
CA ALA A 35 17.52 -20.19 -18.90
C ALA A 35 17.27 -18.79 -18.34
N LYS A 36 16.42 -18.02 -18.99
CA LYS A 36 16.01 -16.69 -18.50
C LYS A 36 15.45 -16.84 -17.08
N ASP A 37 15.99 -16.06 -16.14
CA ASP A 37 15.63 -16.08 -14.71
C ASP A 37 14.17 -15.71 -14.40
N GLU A 38 13.37 -15.38 -15.41
CA GLU A 38 11.98 -14.95 -15.27
C GLU A 38 10.99 -16.08 -14.92
N ASP A 39 11.32 -17.33 -15.23
CA ASP A 39 10.37 -18.46 -15.04
C ASP A 39 10.43 -19.12 -13.65
N ARG A 40 11.36 -18.73 -12.79
CA ARG A 40 11.59 -19.43 -11.51
C ARG A 40 10.63 -19.04 -10.38
N TYR A 41 9.95 -17.92 -10.50
CA TYR A 41 9.17 -17.33 -9.38
C TYR A 41 7.73 -17.03 -9.72
N THR A 42 7.23 -17.38 -10.89
CA THR A 42 5.85 -17.15 -11.28
C THR A 42 5.02 -18.43 -11.19
N MET A 43 3.74 -18.29 -10.88
CA MET A 43 2.78 -19.39 -10.88
C MET A 43 1.57 -19.04 -11.74
N LYS A 44 1.00 -20.05 -12.41
CA LYS A 44 -0.32 -19.89 -13.03
C LYS A 44 -1.40 -19.94 -11.95
N SER A 45 -2.32 -19.00 -11.99
CA SER A 45 -3.43 -18.93 -11.05
C SER A 45 -4.66 -18.40 -11.78
N PRO A 46 -5.85 -18.93 -11.53
CA PRO A 46 -7.10 -18.33 -12.01
C PRO A 46 -7.45 -17.05 -11.26
N TYR A 47 -6.72 -16.73 -10.19
CA TYR A 47 -6.90 -15.57 -9.36
C TYR A 47 -5.73 -14.60 -9.54
N TYR A 48 -6.04 -13.34 -9.75
CA TYR A 48 -5.01 -12.28 -9.82
C TYR A 48 -4.51 -11.92 -8.42
N VAL A 49 -5.42 -11.72 -7.46
CA VAL A 49 -5.09 -11.55 -6.05
C VAL A 49 -4.84 -12.92 -5.42
N GLN A 50 -3.76 -13.07 -4.65
CA GLN A 50 -3.45 -14.31 -3.93
C GLN A 50 -3.71 -14.24 -2.44
N THR A 51 -3.81 -13.05 -1.89
CA THR A 51 -4.02 -12.84 -0.46
C THR A 51 -4.91 -11.63 -0.21
N TYR A 52 -5.99 -11.84 0.51
CA TYR A 52 -6.79 -10.78 1.09
C TYR A 52 -6.36 -10.52 2.54
N ILE A 53 -6.38 -9.27 2.96
CA ILE A 53 -6.12 -8.86 4.34
C ILE A 53 -7.44 -8.39 4.95
N ALA A 54 -7.98 -9.17 5.87
CA ALA A 54 -9.09 -8.75 6.73
C ALA A 54 -8.51 -7.84 7.81
N ALA A 55 -8.47 -6.54 7.50
CA ALA A 55 -7.79 -5.57 8.35
C ALA A 55 -8.50 -5.40 9.68
N ASN A 56 -7.74 -5.47 10.78
CA ASN A 56 -8.18 -5.21 12.15
C ASN A 56 -7.29 -4.22 12.91
N ASP A 57 -6.19 -3.79 12.29
CA ASP A 57 -5.27 -2.76 12.79
C ASP A 57 -4.48 -2.13 11.62
N PHE A 58 -3.75 -1.05 11.89
CA PHE A 58 -2.76 -0.48 10.98
C PHE A 58 -1.62 0.20 11.73
N ASP A 59 -0.45 0.31 11.10
CA ASP A 59 0.63 1.17 11.56
C ASP A 59 0.68 2.45 10.74
N LEU A 60 1.21 3.52 11.35
CA LEU A 60 1.54 4.77 10.68
C LEU A 60 3.04 4.94 10.61
N LYS A 61 3.53 5.39 9.47
CA LYS A 61 4.94 5.75 9.28
C LYS A 61 5.05 7.00 8.43
N THR A 62 5.95 7.90 8.81
CA THR A 62 6.34 8.99 7.92
C THR A 62 7.11 8.41 6.73
N VAL A 63 6.74 8.83 5.54
CA VAL A 63 7.45 8.50 4.30
C VAL A 63 8.15 9.78 3.85
N GLU A 64 9.47 9.76 3.85
CA GLU A 64 10.27 10.89 3.36
C GLU A 64 10.38 10.82 1.84
N GLY A 65 10.04 11.91 1.15
CA GLY A 65 10.16 12.01 -0.31
C GLY A 65 9.77 13.40 -0.81
N ASN A 66 10.49 13.91 -1.79
CA ASN A 66 10.17 15.11 -2.60
C ASN A 66 9.72 16.39 -1.87
N GLY A 67 10.15 16.60 -0.62
CA GLY A 67 9.89 17.84 0.14
C GLY A 67 8.47 17.98 0.70
N ASN A 68 7.58 16.99 0.47
CA ASN A 68 6.23 16.96 1.01
C ASN A 68 6.11 15.94 2.14
N TYR A 69 5.26 16.26 3.11
CA TYR A 69 4.96 15.34 4.20
C TYR A 69 3.95 14.28 3.73
N THR A 70 4.33 13.03 3.93
CA THR A 70 3.49 11.88 3.58
C THR A 70 3.46 10.89 4.74
N VAL A 71 2.29 10.39 5.07
CA VAL A 71 2.09 9.34 6.07
C VAL A 71 1.61 8.07 5.40
N GLY A 72 2.38 6.99 5.52
CA GLY A 72 1.96 5.66 5.11
C GLY A 72 1.05 5.01 6.15
N ILE A 73 -0.05 4.42 5.69
CA ILE A 73 -0.95 3.57 6.45
C ILE A 73 -0.65 2.12 6.03
N PHE A 74 -0.20 1.30 6.96
CA PHE A 74 0.18 -0.10 6.73
C PHE A 74 -0.86 -0.99 7.43
N PHE A 75 -1.84 -1.49 6.68
CA PHE A 75 -2.89 -2.33 7.22
C PHE A 75 -2.36 -3.68 7.68
N LYS A 76 -2.88 -4.13 8.82
CA LYS A 76 -2.59 -5.41 9.45
C LYS A 76 -3.90 -6.15 9.71
N GLY A 77 -3.84 -7.47 9.69
CA GLY A 77 -5.00 -8.28 9.95
C GLY A 77 -4.78 -9.74 9.59
N GLU A 78 -5.84 -10.48 9.63
CA GLU A 78 -5.85 -11.87 9.21
C GLU A 78 -5.57 -11.98 7.72
N ARG A 79 -4.71 -12.92 7.35
CA ARG A 79 -4.41 -13.24 5.95
C ARG A 79 -5.32 -14.37 5.48
N ILE A 80 -6.13 -14.09 4.49
CA ILE A 80 -6.99 -15.05 3.80
C ILE A 80 -6.32 -15.32 2.46
N SER A 81 -5.65 -16.45 2.34
CA SER A 81 -4.76 -16.74 1.22
C SER A 81 -5.07 -18.07 0.55
N ILE A 82 -4.86 -18.13 -0.76
CA ILE A 82 -4.83 -19.39 -1.50
C ILE A 82 -3.52 -20.18 -1.27
N LEU A 83 -2.46 -19.49 -0.82
CA LEU A 83 -1.17 -20.10 -0.51
C LEU A 83 -1.14 -20.61 0.93
N PRO A 84 -0.42 -21.71 1.23
CA PRO A 84 -0.33 -22.25 2.58
C PRO A 84 0.23 -21.25 3.63
N PRO A 85 -0.32 -21.21 4.85
CA PRO A 85 -1.53 -21.89 5.28
C PRO A 85 -2.77 -21.30 4.58
N ALA A 86 -3.55 -22.14 3.88
CA ALA A 86 -4.65 -21.68 3.03
C ALA A 86 -5.98 -21.67 3.79
N ASP A 87 -6.74 -20.60 3.66
CA ASP A 87 -8.17 -20.56 3.94
C ASP A 87 -8.94 -20.53 2.62
N LYS A 88 -9.00 -21.68 1.98
CA LYS A 88 -9.50 -21.78 0.61
C LYS A 88 -10.96 -21.34 0.50
N VAL A 89 -11.81 -21.69 1.45
CA VAL A 89 -13.25 -21.37 1.38
C VAL A 89 -13.47 -19.86 1.42
N ARG A 90 -12.93 -19.18 2.43
CA ARG A 90 -13.06 -17.71 2.53
C ARG A 90 -12.37 -16.97 1.39
N PHE A 91 -11.25 -17.52 0.92
CA PHE A 91 -10.54 -16.93 -0.23
C PHE A 91 -11.40 -17.00 -1.50
N GLU A 92 -12.03 -18.15 -1.79
CA GLU A 92 -12.88 -18.33 -2.96
C GLU A 92 -14.16 -17.46 -2.88
N GLU A 93 -14.77 -17.34 -1.70
CA GLU A 93 -15.92 -16.44 -1.46
C GLU A 93 -15.58 -14.98 -1.75
N LEU A 94 -14.42 -14.49 -1.29
CA LEU A 94 -13.96 -13.13 -1.58
C LEU A 94 -13.65 -12.94 -3.05
N SER A 95 -12.93 -13.89 -3.65
CA SER A 95 -12.59 -13.84 -5.07
C SER A 95 -13.83 -13.82 -5.96
N GLU A 96 -14.84 -14.63 -5.64
CA GLU A 96 -16.14 -14.63 -6.34
C GLU A 96 -16.86 -13.28 -6.18
N ALA A 97 -16.91 -12.74 -4.97
CA ALA A 97 -17.55 -11.45 -4.68
C ALA A 97 -16.91 -10.29 -5.47
N PHE A 98 -15.61 -10.34 -5.71
CA PHE A 98 -14.88 -9.34 -6.50
C PHE A 98 -14.82 -9.68 -8.02
N GLY A 99 -15.20 -10.89 -8.40
CA GLY A 99 -15.14 -11.37 -9.78
C GLY A 99 -13.73 -11.80 -10.21
N ASP A 100 -12.85 -12.12 -9.26
CA ASP A 100 -11.49 -12.59 -9.50
C ASP A 100 -11.44 -14.12 -9.55
N GLY A 101 -11.55 -14.71 -10.73
CA GLY A 101 -11.58 -16.18 -10.87
C GLY A 101 -11.31 -16.68 -12.29
N SER A 102 -10.97 -15.76 -13.22
CA SER A 102 -10.74 -16.10 -14.63
C SER A 102 -9.44 -15.51 -15.18
N TYR A 103 -8.48 -15.20 -14.31
CA TYR A 103 -7.15 -14.74 -14.72
C TYR A 103 -6.38 -15.87 -15.42
N THR A 104 -5.77 -15.56 -16.55
CA THR A 104 -5.04 -16.54 -17.38
C THR A 104 -3.53 -16.32 -17.43
N GLY A 105 -3.06 -15.25 -16.79
CA GLY A 105 -1.65 -14.91 -16.74
C GLY A 105 -0.88 -15.66 -15.66
N THR A 106 0.31 -15.19 -15.39
CA THR A 106 1.15 -15.65 -14.28
C THR A 106 1.28 -14.58 -13.22
N VAL A 107 1.44 -14.98 -11.99
CA VAL A 107 1.62 -14.10 -10.82
C VAL A 107 2.85 -14.50 -10.04
N LEU A 108 3.48 -13.56 -9.38
CA LEU A 108 4.49 -13.84 -8.37
C LEU A 108 3.79 -14.33 -7.10
N PRO A 109 4.22 -15.44 -6.48
CA PRO A 109 3.60 -15.92 -5.24
C PRO A 109 3.58 -14.82 -4.16
N ASP A 110 2.39 -14.61 -3.57
CA ASP A 110 2.14 -13.63 -2.50
C ASP A 110 2.42 -12.15 -2.85
N ALA A 111 2.61 -11.82 -4.13
CA ALA A 111 2.84 -10.44 -4.54
C ALA A 111 1.54 -9.62 -4.56
N ASN A 112 0.48 -10.20 -5.11
CA ASN A 112 -0.79 -9.51 -5.32
C ASN A 112 -1.70 -9.66 -4.11
N LYS A 113 -1.90 -8.55 -3.38
CA LYS A 113 -2.68 -8.47 -2.15
C LYS A 113 -3.76 -7.42 -2.25
N ALA A 114 -4.87 -7.62 -1.55
CA ALA A 114 -5.91 -6.62 -1.44
C ALA A 114 -6.51 -6.61 -0.01
N LEU A 115 -7.10 -5.50 0.40
CA LEU A 115 -7.98 -5.48 1.56
C LEU A 115 -9.24 -6.28 1.25
N ALA A 116 -9.68 -7.09 2.22
CA ALA A 116 -10.92 -7.85 2.13
C ALA A 116 -12.13 -6.91 2.18
N ASP A 117 -12.04 -5.84 2.96
CA ASP A 117 -13.12 -4.88 3.17
C ASP A 117 -12.75 -3.52 2.57
N ALA A 118 -13.75 -2.87 1.96
CA ALA A 118 -13.62 -1.48 1.53
C ALA A 118 -13.62 -0.53 2.73
N LEU A 119 -12.93 0.61 2.60
CA LEU A 119 -12.95 1.66 3.62
C LEU A 119 -14.27 2.44 3.54
N SER A 120 -14.92 2.64 4.68
CA SER A 120 -16.12 3.49 4.75
C SER A 120 -15.78 4.97 4.93
N SER A 121 -14.64 5.27 5.56
CA SER A 121 -14.08 6.62 5.65
C SER A 121 -12.63 6.60 6.11
N VAL A 122 -11.91 7.67 5.77
CA VAL A 122 -10.63 8.05 6.37
C VAL A 122 -10.73 9.53 6.73
N SER A 123 -10.24 9.92 7.90
CA SER A 123 -10.18 11.32 8.31
C SER A 123 -8.86 11.65 9.00
N VAL A 124 -8.44 12.89 8.90
CA VAL A 124 -7.23 13.43 9.50
C VAL A 124 -7.54 14.70 10.27
N VAL A 125 -7.15 14.74 11.53
CA VAL A 125 -7.32 15.90 12.42
C VAL A 125 -5.96 16.27 13.01
N CYS A 126 -5.66 17.56 13.11
CA CYS A 126 -4.43 18.07 13.72
C CYS A 126 -4.69 18.63 15.12
N ASP A 127 -3.76 18.43 16.04
CA ASP A 127 -3.85 18.91 17.44
C ASP A 127 -3.64 20.43 17.58
N LYS A 128 -3.08 21.07 16.55
CA LYS A 128 -2.77 22.51 16.50
C LYS A 128 -3.42 23.16 15.30
N GLU A 129 -3.49 24.49 15.34
CA GLU A 129 -3.79 25.28 14.13
C GLU A 129 -2.81 24.94 13.03
N TYR A 130 -3.33 24.46 11.91
CA TYR A 130 -2.53 24.12 10.74
C TYR A 130 -2.29 25.34 9.85
N ASP A 131 -3.34 26.13 9.68
CA ASP A 131 -3.37 27.45 9.04
C ASP A 131 -4.65 28.22 9.47
N ALA A 132 -4.81 29.43 8.95
CA ALA A 132 -5.93 30.31 9.32
C ALA A 132 -7.33 29.74 9.05
N ALA A 133 -7.46 28.72 8.19
CA ALA A 133 -8.72 28.03 7.89
C ALA A 133 -8.90 26.73 8.70
N HIS A 134 -7.84 26.22 9.31
CA HIS A 134 -7.80 24.94 10.00
C HIS A 134 -7.28 25.11 11.43
N GLU A 135 -8.19 25.47 12.33
CA GLU A 135 -7.93 25.59 13.76
C GLU A 135 -7.54 24.23 14.37
N ALA A 136 -6.99 24.28 15.58
CA ALA A 136 -6.68 23.07 16.35
C ALA A 136 -7.93 22.18 16.50
N GLY A 137 -7.80 20.91 16.16
CA GLY A 137 -8.88 19.93 16.19
C GLY A 137 -9.81 19.92 14.99
N SER A 138 -9.62 20.80 14.00
CA SER A 138 -10.39 20.76 12.75
C SER A 138 -9.91 19.64 11.81
N SER A 139 -10.79 19.22 10.90
CA SER A 139 -10.43 18.27 9.85
C SER A 139 -9.49 18.91 8.83
N LEU A 140 -8.57 18.09 8.30
CA LEU A 140 -7.69 18.44 7.20
C LEU A 140 -8.12 17.76 5.88
N ASP A 141 -9.40 17.42 5.73
CA ASP A 141 -9.91 16.58 4.64
C ASP A 141 -9.68 17.19 3.25
N ASP A 142 -9.64 18.51 3.13
CA ASP A 142 -9.34 19.23 1.89
C ASP A 142 -7.84 19.40 1.62
N LEU A 143 -7.02 19.32 2.66
CA LEU A 143 -5.56 19.46 2.59
C LEU A 143 -4.82 18.15 2.37
N VAL A 144 -5.49 17.02 2.66
CA VAL A 144 -4.87 15.70 2.58
C VAL A 144 -5.48 14.91 1.44
N THR A 145 -4.61 14.42 0.55
CA THR A 145 -4.98 13.48 -0.52
C THR A 145 -4.73 12.06 -0.04
N PHE A 146 -5.75 11.23 -0.15
CA PHE A 146 -5.63 9.79 0.03
C PHE A 146 -5.12 9.17 -1.28
N CYS A 147 -4.04 8.40 -1.19
CA CYS A 147 -3.39 7.74 -2.30
C CYS A 147 -3.27 6.25 -2.01
N ALA A 148 -3.73 5.43 -2.92
CA ALA A 148 -3.67 3.98 -2.84
C ALA A 148 -3.57 3.38 -4.25
N THR A 149 -3.45 2.07 -4.31
CA THR A 149 -3.60 1.30 -5.56
C THR A 149 -4.62 0.20 -5.37
N SER A 150 -5.29 -0.19 -6.45
CA SER A 150 -6.29 -1.25 -6.42
C SER A 150 -6.29 -2.05 -7.73
N PRO A 151 -6.41 -3.38 -7.69
CA PRO A 151 -6.62 -4.20 -8.87
C PRO A 151 -8.11 -4.28 -9.28
N TYR A 152 -9.03 -3.65 -8.56
CA TYR A 152 -10.47 -3.80 -8.74
C TYR A 152 -10.92 -3.53 -10.17
N GLU A 153 -10.53 -2.40 -10.75
CA GLU A 153 -10.89 -2.03 -12.11
C GLU A 153 -10.28 -2.96 -13.17
N PHE A 154 -9.05 -3.44 -12.93
CA PHE A 154 -8.38 -4.41 -13.80
C PHE A 154 -9.14 -5.75 -13.82
N ILE A 155 -9.53 -6.26 -12.65
CA ILE A 155 -10.30 -7.50 -12.52
C ILE A 155 -11.68 -7.34 -13.17
N ARG A 156 -12.41 -6.26 -12.84
CA ARG A 156 -13.74 -5.97 -13.39
C ARG A 156 -13.71 -5.73 -14.90
N GLY A 157 -12.59 -5.23 -15.43
CA GLY A 157 -12.36 -5.06 -16.88
C GLY A 157 -11.94 -6.35 -17.60
N GLY A 158 -11.97 -7.51 -16.94
CA GLY A 158 -11.59 -8.80 -17.52
C GLY A 158 -10.09 -8.92 -17.72
N TYR A 159 -9.30 -8.35 -16.79
CA TYR A 159 -7.82 -8.39 -16.76
C TYR A 159 -7.17 -7.71 -17.98
N LYS A 160 -7.80 -6.62 -18.40
CA LYS A 160 -7.33 -5.76 -19.49
C LYS A 160 -6.90 -4.42 -18.93
N ASP A 161 -6.34 -3.56 -19.75
CA ASP A 161 -5.98 -2.19 -19.41
C ASP A 161 -4.94 -2.12 -18.26
N THR A 162 -3.80 -2.73 -18.49
CA THR A 162 -2.65 -2.66 -17.59
C THR A 162 -2.11 -1.24 -17.47
N VAL A 163 -1.63 -0.88 -16.29
CA VAL A 163 -0.95 0.39 -16.02
C VAL A 163 0.56 0.16 -16.02
N ARG A 164 1.31 1.04 -16.69
CA ARG A 164 2.78 1.02 -16.65
C ARG A 164 3.27 1.93 -15.54
N ASN A 165 4.43 1.63 -14.95
CA ASN A 165 5.03 2.49 -13.93
C ASN A 165 5.21 3.96 -14.41
N ASP A 166 5.43 4.17 -15.71
CA ASP A 166 5.57 5.52 -16.27
C ASP A 166 4.24 6.29 -16.30
N ASP A 167 3.11 5.62 -16.24
CA ASP A 167 1.78 6.22 -16.24
C ASP A 167 1.34 6.69 -14.85
N TYR A 168 2.10 6.35 -13.80
CA TYR A 168 1.81 6.82 -12.46
C TYR A 168 2.35 8.25 -12.23
N PRO A 169 1.62 9.09 -11.47
CA PRO A 169 2.18 10.32 -10.93
C PRO A 169 3.49 10.03 -10.17
N GLU A 170 4.46 10.95 -10.20
CA GLU A 170 5.80 10.72 -9.66
C GLU A 170 5.79 10.21 -8.21
N TYR A 171 4.93 10.78 -7.38
CA TYR A 171 4.76 10.37 -5.98
C TYR A 171 4.10 8.98 -5.80
N PHE A 172 3.47 8.43 -6.85
CA PHE A 172 2.96 7.07 -6.87
C PHE A 172 4.00 6.04 -7.31
N LYS A 173 5.01 6.44 -8.08
CA LYS A 173 6.00 5.51 -8.64
C LYS A 173 6.70 4.69 -7.57
N GLU A 174 7.08 5.32 -6.46
CA GLU A 174 7.71 4.63 -5.32
C GLU A 174 6.76 3.63 -4.66
N MET A 175 5.46 3.92 -4.60
CA MET A 175 4.45 3.01 -4.03
C MET A 175 4.17 1.81 -4.95
N ALA A 176 4.23 2.04 -6.26
CA ALA A 176 3.90 1.04 -7.28
C ALA A 176 5.07 0.12 -7.64
N MET A 177 6.30 0.44 -7.22
CA MET A 177 7.53 -0.27 -7.66
C MET A 177 7.53 -1.79 -7.46
N ASN A 178 6.71 -2.30 -6.55
CA ASN A 178 6.62 -3.73 -6.24
C ASN A 178 5.25 -4.32 -6.56
N GLN A 179 4.44 -3.62 -7.34
CA GLN A 179 3.09 -4.07 -7.69
C GLN A 179 3.03 -4.51 -9.14
N ASP A 180 2.18 -5.49 -9.40
CA ASP A 180 1.92 -5.97 -10.74
C ASP A 180 1.12 -4.92 -11.54
N VAL A 181 1.24 -4.99 -12.85
CA VAL A 181 0.66 -4.07 -13.84
C VAL A 181 -0.86 -3.87 -13.77
N GLY A 182 -1.58 -4.71 -13.03
CA GLY A 182 -3.02 -4.60 -12.84
C GLY A 182 -3.46 -3.67 -11.69
N TYR A 183 -2.54 -3.15 -10.88
CA TYR A 183 -2.87 -2.20 -9.83
C TYR A 183 -2.99 -0.79 -10.39
N LYS A 184 -4.18 -0.21 -10.33
CA LYS A 184 -4.44 1.15 -10.79
C LYS A 184 -4.36 2.15 -9.63
N PRO A 185 -3.89 3.39 -9.87
CA PRO A 185 -3.87 4.41 -8.85
C PRO A 185 -5.29 4.79 -8.44
N VAL A 186 -5.46 4.99 -7.13
CA VAL A 186 -6.68 5.51 -6.49
C VAL A 186 -6.29 6.76 -5.74
N GLU A 187 -6.78 7.91 -6.18
CA GLU A 187 -6.44 9.21 -5.63
C GLU A 187 -7.70 10.05 -5.42
N MET A 188 -7.85 10.61 -4.22
CA MET A 188 -8.96 11.50 -3.90
C MET A 188 -8.68 12.32 -2.63
N PRO A 189 -9.41 13.43 -2.37
CA PRO A 189 -9.41 14.06 -1.05
C PRO A 189 -9.74 13.03 0.03
N VAL A 190 -9.04 13.07 1.17
CA VAL A 190 -9.22 12.05 2.21
C VAL A 190 -10.65 11.96 2.71
N GLY A 191 -11.37 13.07 2.80
CA GLY A 191 -12.78 13.10 3.19
C GLY A 191 -13.76 12.52 2.14
N ALA A 192 -13.28 12.25 0.91
CA ALA A 192 -14.10 11.62 -0.14
C ALA A 192 -14.03 10.09 -0.12
N VAL A 193 -13.16 9.49 0.70
CA VAL A 193 -13.02 8.02 0.80
C VAL A 193 -14.32 7.41 1.32
N ASN A 194 -14.83 6.43 0.58
CA ASN A 194 -16.04 5.69 0.95
C ASN A 194 -16.02 4.28 0.33
N LYS A 195 -17.00 3.44 0.70
CA LYS A 195 -17.07 2.03 0.25
C LYS A 195 -17.10 1.85 -1.27
N ASN A 196 -17.60 2.82 -2.02
CA ASN A 196 -17.76 2.68 -3.47
C ASN A 196 -16.46 2.96 -4.25
N ASN A 197 -15.49 3.64 -3.62
CA ASN A 197 -14.25 4.06 -4.27
C ASN A 197 -12.98 3.50 -3.62
N SER A 198 -13.11 2.55 -2.69
CA SER A 198 -12.00 1.96 -1.93
C SER A 198 -12.01 0.43 -1.92
N SER A 199 -12.61 -0.19 -2.94
CA SER A 199 -12.64 -1.65 -3.07
C SER A 199 -11.26 -2.21 -3.40
N MET A 200 -10.91 -3.33 -2.78
CA MET A 200 -9.68 -4.09 -3.03
C MET A 200 -8.40 -3.24 -2.99
N LEU A 201 -8.31 -2.27 -2.09
CA LEU A 201 -7.09 -1.47 -1.96
C LEU A 201 -5.90 -2.37 -1.59
N TYR A 202 -4.72 -2.05 -2.13
CA TYR A 202 -3.49 -2.65 -1.64
C TYR A 202 -3.32 -2.32 -0.16
N PRO A 203 -2.79 -3.25 0.69
CA PRO A 203 -2.74 -3.04 2.13
C PRO A 203 -1.77 -1.95 2.62
N ILE A 204 -1.26 -1.14 1.72
CA ILE A 204 -0.48 0.07 2.01
C ILE A 204 -1.12 1.23 1.26
N CYS A 205 -1.53 2.25 2.01
CA CYS A 205 -2.07 3.49 1.50
C CYS A 205 -1.26 4.66 2.03
N HIS A 206 -1.40 5.82 1.41
CA HIS A 206 -0.66 7.01 1.78
C HIS A 206 -1.59 8.21 1.93
N LEU A 207 -1.26 9.06 2.89
CA LEU A 207 -1.86 10.37 3.11
C LEU A 207 -0.84 11.42 2.71
N TYR A 208 -1.09 12.08 1.60
CA TYR A 208 -0.23 13.10 1.04
C TYR A 208 -0.73 14.49 1.45
N PHE A 209 0.09 15.23 2.18
CA PHE A 209 -0.22 16.59 2.61
C PHE A 209 0.16 17.59 1.54
N LYS A 210 -0.80 18.30 0.97
CA LYS A 210 -0.62 19.22 -0.16
C LYS A 210 0.28 20.42 0.16
N ARG A 211 0.37 20.79 1.43
CA ARG A 211 1.21 21.89 1.93
C ARG A 211 1.63 21.66 3.36
N ARG A 212 2.65 22.38 3.81
CA ARG A 212 3.10 22.40 5.20
C ARG A 212 2.19 23.31 6.04
N PRO A 213 2.18 23.15 7.36
CA PRO A 213 1.50 24.10 8.26
C PRO A 213 2.10 25.52 8.13
N ALA A 214 1.32 26.51 8.54
CA ALA A 214 1.72 27.93 8.46
C ALA A 214 2.89 28.27 9.41
N GLN A 215 3.10 27.49 10.44
CA GLN A 215 4.18 27.68 11.42
C GLN A 215 4.99 26.40 11.56
N ASP A 216 6.31 26.53 11.73
CA ASP A 216 7.15 25.40 12.06
C ASP A 216 6.89 24.94 13.49
N GLY A 217 6.99 23.63 13.73
CA GLY A 217 6.76 23.06 15.06
C GLY A 217 6.45 21.58 15.01
N GLU A 218 6.20 21.00 16.17
CA GLU A 218 5.73 19.63 16.29
C GLU A 218 4.19 19.61 16.26
N TYR A 219 3.65 18.77 15.40
CA TYR A 219 2.22 18.54 15.18
C TYR A 219 1.87 17.08 15.41
N VAL A 220 0.73 16.82 16.02
CA VAL A 220 0.20 15.46 16.19
C VAL A 220 -1.04 15.28 15.31
N PHE A 221 -0.95 14.38 14.35
CA PHE A 221 -2.06 14.03 13.49
C PHE A 221 -2.80 12.83 14.06
N THR A 222 -4.11 12.97 14.24
CA THR A 222 -5.01 11.87 14.58
C THR A 222 -5.65 11.37 13.29
N ILE A 223 -5.40 10.12 12.96
CA ILE A 223 -5.90 9.47 11.74
C ILE A 223 -6.91 8.42 12.17
N THR A 224 -8.15 8.55 11.67
CA THR A 224 -9.23 7.59 11.88
C THR A 224 -9.52 6.87 10.57
N VAL A 225 -9.53 5.54 10.60
CA VAL A 225 -9.91 4.69 9.47
C VAL A 225 -11.09 3.83 9.90
N LYS A 226 -12.12 3.78 9.05
CA LYS A 226 -13.32 2.96 9.26
C LYS A 226 -13.54 2.00 8.10
N THR A 227 -13.94 0.79 8.42
CA THR A 227 -14.58 -0.17 7.51
C THR A 227 -15.99 -0.47 8.02
N GLU A 228 -16.68 -1.48 7.48
CA GLU A 228 -17.99 -1.88 7.97
C GLU A 228 -17.96 -2.44 9.40
N GLY A 229 -16.89 -3.17 9.74
CA GLY A 229 -16.74 -3.83 11.04
C GLY A 229 -15.69 -3.22 11.98
N MET A 230 -15.01 -2.14 11.58
CA MET A 230 -13.85 -1.62 12.29
C MET A 230 -13.82 -0.09 12.30
N GLU A 231 -13.46 0.47 13.45
CA GLU A 231 -13.02 1.87 13.57
C GLU A 231 -11.72 1.89 14.37
N ILE A 232 -10.65 2.36 13.76
CA ILE A 232 -9.34 2.47 14.41
C ILE A 232 -8.86 3.91 14.35
N VAL A 233 -8.35 4.39 15.48
CA VAL A 233 -7.76 5.72 15.65
C VAL A 233 -6.30 5.57 16.02
N LYS A 234 -5.40 6.16 15.25
CA LYS A 234 -3.96 6.21 15.52
C LYS A 234 -3.46 7.65 15.47
N LYS A 235 -2.33 7.89 16.13
CA LYS A 235 -1.68 9.19 16.14
C LYS A 235 -0.26 9.08 15.65
N ILE A 236 0.20 10.11 14.94
CA ILE A 236 1.57 10.26 14.52
C ILE A 236 2.02 11.70 14.73
N ALA A 237 3.19 11.89 15.34
CA ALA A 237 3.79 13.20 15.49
C ALA A 237 4.77 13.46 14.35
N HIS A 238 4.83 14.71 13.89
CA HIS A 238 5.81 15.17 12.92
C HIS A 238 6.24 16.59 13.24
N ARG A 239 7.53 16.87 13.01
CA ARG A 239 8.10 18.20 13.17
C ARG A 239 8.43 18.78 11.79
N PHE A 240 7.76 19.87 11.49
CA PHE A 240 8.00 20.66 10.28
C PHE A 240 9.11 21.69 10.51
#